data_64057818bff3d7c1a110bd77b2ff2a1d
#
_entry.id   64057818bff3d7c1a110bd77b2ff2a1d
#
_cell.length_a   1.000
_cell.length_b   1.000
_cell.length_c   1.000
_cell.angle_alpha   90.00
_cell.angle_beta   90.00
_cell.angle_gamma   90.00
#
_symmetry.space_group_name_H-M   'P 1'
#
loop_
_entity.id
_entity.type
_entity.pdbx_description
1 polymer ?
#
loop_
_entity_poly.entity_id
_entity_poly.type
_entity_poly.pdbx_seq_one_letter_code
_entity_poly.pdbx_strand_id
1 'polypeptide(L)'
;MNDYPVRTGSMLYTLVDPNKGHEVAYNRWYERDHFYAGCLIGPWLFAGKRWVATRELKDIRFPEDSTVTSPVDKGSYLATYWVLEGKHDEHFKWAAEQVWELYANNRGFPERQHAHTVMFNTPWAHYRDENYVPIELALDHPYKGLANVFLDRADNTSEEELNEFLSTTLLPSLLSKGSPIASCVNWKPIPRNDDIDGNAPMDLGSPTGNDERHMQMFFLEEDPRTIWSLFKDYAEKINESGLATVVLAAPFIPTIVGTDTYTDQLW
;
A
#
# COMPACT_ATOMS: atom_id res chain seq x y z
N MET A 1 5.41 -22.93 -12.64
CA MET A 1 5.29 -23.97 -11.61
C MET A 1 4.53 -23.39 -10.45
N ASN A 2 3.33 -23.90 -10.16
CA ASN A 2 2.49 -23.36 -9.05
C ASN A 2 2.77 -24.19 -7.79
N ASP A 3 3.93 -23.98 -7.19
CA ASP A 3 4.43 -24.87 -6.11
C ASP A 3 3.90 -24.51 -4.73
N TYR A 4 3.15 -23.38 -4.60
CA TYR A 4 2.67 -22.91 -3.30
C TYR A 4 1.15 -22.93 -3.22
N PRO A 5 0.58 -23.65 -2.24
CA PRO A 5 -0.88 -23.68 -2.02
C PRO A 5 -1.40 -22.37 -1.37
N VAL A 6 -0.50 -21.58 -0.75
CA VAL A 6 -0.84 -20.29 -0.17
C VAL A 6 -0.73 -19.23 -1.26
N ARG A 7 -1.83 -18.52 -1.51
CA ARG A 7 -1.93 -17.47 -2.52
C ARG A 7 -2.45 -16.18 -1.92
N THR A 8 -1.89 -15.07 -2.38
CA THR A 8 -2.40 -13.75 -2.05
C THR A 8 -3.63 -13.44 -2.91
N GLY A 9 -4.80 -13.27 -2.28
CA GLY A 9 -6.05 -12.94 -2.97
C GLY A 9 -6.41 -11.46 -2.87
N SER A 10 -6.21 -10.87 -1.69
CA SER A 10 -6.48 -9.45 -1.48
C SER A 10 -5.51 -8.85 -0.47
N MET A 11 -5.57 -7.52 -0.33
CA MET A 11 -4.70 -6.75 0.56
C MET A 11 -5.53 -5.74 1.33
N LEU A 12 -5.28 -5.60 2.65
CA LEU A 12 -5.62 -4.40 3.38
C LEU A 12 -4.45 -3.41 3.28
N TYR A 13 -4.75 -2.21 2.83
CA TYR A 13 -3.84 -1.08 2.75
C TYR A 13 -4.36 0.03 3.66
N THR A 14 -3.58 0.43 4.68
CA THR A 14 -3.99 1.48 5.60
C THR A 14 -2.87 2.50 5.79
N LEU A 15 -3.12 3.71 5.29
CA LEU A 15 -2.23 4.85 5.33
C LEU A 15 -2.72 5.86 6.37
N VAL A 16 -1.89 6.17 7.37
CA VAL A 16 -2.31 6.87 8.59
C VAL A 16 -1.27 7.91 9.01
N ASP A 17 -1.73 9.03 9.53
CA ASP A 17 -0.92 9.96 10.33
C ASP A 17 -1.29 9.86 11.80
N PRO A 18 -0.33 9.77 12.73
CA PRO A 18 -0.58 10.12 14.12
C PRO A 18 -0.85 11.63 14.23
N ASN A 19 -1.63 12.07 15.21
CA ASN A 19 -1.70 13.49 15.52
C ASN A 19 -0.35 13.96 16.09
N LYS A 20 0.05 15.21 15.79
CA LYS A 20 1.32 15.78 16.30
C LYS A 20 1.41 15.69 17.80
N GLY A 21 2.54 15.17 18.30
CA GLY A 21 2.79 14.90 19.72
C GLY A 21 2.39 13.50 20.18
N HIS A 22 1.79 12.68 19.30
CA HIS A 22 1.35 11.31 19.60
C HIS A 22 2.10 10.24 18.80
N GLU A 23 3.18 10.61 18.09
CA GLU A 23 3.91 9.74 17.15
C GLU A 23 4.45 8.48 17.84
N VAL A 24 5.13 8.64 18.97
CA VAL A 24 5.68 7.54 19.77
C VAL A 24 4.56 6.66 20.33
N ALA A 25 3.51 7.28 20.89
CA ALA A 25 2.39 6.54 21.46
C ALA A 25 1.65 5.72 20.37
N TYR A 26 1.43 6.31 19.20
CA TYR A 26 0.84 5.65 18.05
C TYR A 26 1.70 4.48 17.58
N ASN A 27 3.02 4.70 17.40
CA ASN A 27 3.93 3.66 16.93
C ASN A 27 3.92 2.44 17.88
N ARG A 28 4.03 2.70 19.20
CA ARG A 28 4.02 1.65 20.23
C ARG A 28 2.69 0.93 20.32
N TRP A 29 1.56 1.66 20.28
CA TRP A 29 0.23 1.05 20.26
C TRP A 29 0.07 0.14 19.03
N TYR A 30 0.46 0.63 17.84
CA TYR A 30 0.30 -0.14 16.62
C TYR A 30 1.13 -1.43 16.64
N GLU A 31 2.41 -1.35 17.00
CA GLU A 31 3.32 -2.50 17.00
C GLU A 31 3.01 -3.53 18.08
N ARG A 32 2.61 -3.07 19.25
CA ARG A 32 2.48 -3.94 20.43
C ARG A 32 1.09 -4.52 20.60
N ASP A 33 0.08 -3.92 19.98
CA ASP A 33 -1.31 -4.32 20.12
C ASP A 33 -2.01 -4.45 18.75
N HIS A 34 -2.27 -3.36 18.07
CA HIS A 34 -3.20 -3.32 16.92
C HIS A 34 -2.73 -4.15 15.72
N PHE A 35 -1.44 -4.17 15.41
CA PHE A 35 -0.87 -4.94 14.32
C PHE A 35 -1.19 -6.44 14.43
N TYR A 36 -1.19 -6.96 15.64
CA TYR A 36 -1.54 -8.34 15.95
C TYR A 36 -3.04 -8.48 16.21
N ALA A 37 -3.53 -7.83 17.26
CA ALA A 37 -4.89 -8.04 17.75
C ALA A 37 -5.97 -7.54 16.79
N GLY A 38 -5.71 -6.49 16.02
CA GLY A 38 -6.62 -5.97 15.01
C GLY A 38 -6.51 -6.64 13.65
N CYS A 39 -5.39 -7.35 13.39
CA CYS A 39 -5.07 -7.86 12.05
C CYS A 39 -4.52 -9.29 12.07
N LEU A 40 -3.25 -9.48 12.45
CA LEU A 40 -2.50 -10.73 12.16
C LEU A 40 -2.97 -11.98 12.92
N ILE A 41 -3.66 -11.86 14.04
CA ILE A 41 -4.29 -13.03 14.68
C ILE A 41 -5.56 -13.50 13.98
N GLY A 42 -6.03 -12.75 12.98
CA GLY A 42 -7.18 -13.12 12.16
C GLY A 42 -6.91 -14.37 11.33
N PRO A 43 -7.94 -15.18 11.10
CA PRO A 43 -7.75 -16.53 10.54
C PRO A 43 -7.27 -16.54 9.08
N TRP A 44 -7.33 -15.40 8.37
CA TRP A 44 -7.11 -15.35 6.92
C TRP A 44 -5.98 -14.41 6.50
N LEU A 45 -5.34 -13.73 7.44
CA LEU A 45 -4.10 -12.98 7.19
C LEU A 45 -2.89 -13.87 7.41
N PHE A 46 -1.94 -13.85 6.50
CA PHE A 46 -0.73 -14.67 6.61
C PHE A 46 0.57 -13.86 6.58
N ALA A 47 0.50 -12.59 6.19
CA ALA A 47 1.64 -11.68 6.24
C ALA A 47 1.18 -10.25 6.50
N GLY A 48 2.05 -9.45 7.13
CA GLY A 48 1.83 -8.03 7.34
C GLY A 48 3.14 -7.30 7.53
N LYS A 49 3.21 -6.04 7.07
CA LYS A 49 4.38 -5.18 7.24
C LYS A 49 4.00 -3.74 7.44
N ARG A 50 4.76 -3.05 8.27
CA ARG A 50 4.65 -1.60 8.46
C ARG A 50 5.79 -0.88 7.74
N TRP A 51 5.42 0.25 7.17
CA TRP A 51 6.29 1.15 6.45
C TRP A 51 6.12 2.55 6.98
N VAL A 52 7.14 3.39 6.80
CA VAL A 52 7.09 4.79 7.21
C VAL A 52 7.59 5.70 6.09
N ALA A 53 6.94 6.84 5.93
CA ALA A 53 7.41 7.96 5.13
C ALA A 53 7.81 9.08 6.10
N THR A 54 9.11 9.31 6.23
CA THR A 54 9.65 10.50 6.93
C THR A 54 9.33 11.77 6.15
N ARG A 55 9.57 12.94 6.74
CA ARG A 55 9.37 14.22 6.05
C ARG A 55 10.06 14.25 4.68
N GLU A 56 11.32 13.82 4.61
CA GLU A 56 12.07 13.75 3.36
C GLU A 56 11.40 12.89 2.27
N LEU A 57 10.81 11.75 2.66
CA LEU A 57 10.10 10.88 1.74
C LEU A 57 8.75 11.46 1.31
N LYS A 58 8.08 12.18 2.20
CA LYS A 58 6.83 12.87 1.87
C LYS A 58 7.05 14.06 0.93
N ASP A 59 8.17 14.77 1.07
CA ASP A 59 8.52 15.94 0.24
C ASP A 59 8.78 15.58 -1.23
N ILE A 60 9.11 14.34 -1.53
CA ILE A 60 9.35 13.89 -2.91
C ILE A 60 8.14 13.23 -3.57
N ARG A 61 6.99 13.13 -2.88
CA ARG A 61 5.73 12.65 -3.45
C ARG A 61 5.22 13.55 -4.56
N PHE A 62 4.51 12.97 -5.50
CA PHE A 62 3.89 13.71 -6.60
C PHE A 62 2.66 12.96 -7.15
N PRO A 63 1.79 13.61 -7.95
CA PRO A 63 1.70 15.05 -8.16
C PRO A 63 1.15 15.77 -6.92
N GLU A 64 1.33 17.11 -6.83
CA GLU A 64 0.85 17.91 -5.68
C GLU A 64 -0.68 17.90 -5.55
N ASP A 65 -1.39 17.83 -6.67
CA ASP A 65 -2.84 17.77 -6.77
C ASP A 65 -3.42 16.34 -6.71
N SER A 66 -2.74 15.46 -5.98
CA SER A 66 -3.13 14.06 -5.81
C SER A 66 -4.61 13.90 -5.42
N THR A 67 -5.30 12.98 -6.09
CA THR A 67 -6.68 12.58 -5.76
C THR A 67 -6.75 11.43 -4.76
N VAL A 68 -5.60 10.87 -4.35
CA VAL A 68 -5.50 9.78 -3.35
C VAL A 68 -5.32 10.35 -1.95
N THR A 69 -4.42 11.32 -1.79
CA THR A 69 -4.20 12.03 -0.53
C THR A 69 -4.19 13.53 -0.78
N SER A 70 -4.89 14.31 0.04
CA SER A 70 -4.90 15.77 -0.04
C SER A 70 -4.72 16.36 1.36
N PRO A 71 -3.61 17.08 1.61
CA PRO A 71 -2.45 17.31 0.71
C PRO A 71 -1.67 16.02 0.42
N VAL A 72 -0.81 16.04 -0.61
CA VAL A 72 -0.05 14.88 -1.10
C VAL A 72 0.84 14.24 -0.04
N ASP A 73 1.29 15.02 0.94
CA ASP A 73 2.15 14.59 2.04
C ASP A 73 1.41 13.95 3.23
N LYS A 74 0.07 13.76 3.15
CA LYS A 74 -0.67 13.00 4.16
C LYS A 74 -0.29 11.52 4.17
N GLY A 75 -0.27 10.94 5.39
CA GLY A 75 0.02 9.54 5.61
C GLY A 75 1.51 9.26 5.81
N SER A 76 1.92 9.23 7.07
CA SER A 76 3.30 8.93 7.48
C SER A 76 3.54 7.44 7.65
N TYR A 77 2.56 6.69 8.14
CA TYR A 77 2.66 5.24 8.34
C TYR A 77 1.72 4.51 7.40
N LEU A 78 2.27 3.51 6.72
CA LEU A 78 1.52 2.55 5.91
C LEU A 78 1.63 1.17 6.57
N ALA A 79 0.51 0.49 6.74
CA ALA A 79 0.49 -0.92 7.04
C ALA A 79 -0.21 -1.68 5.89
N THR A 80 0.40 -2.78 5.49
CA THR A 80 -0.10 -3.67 4.44
C THR A 80 -0.22 -5.08 4.96
N TYR A 81 -1.30 -5.78 4.56
CA TYR A 81 -1.55 -7.14 5.01
C TYR A 81 -2.07 -7.98 3.86
N TRP A 82 -1.53 -9.20 3.71
CA TRP A 82 -1.98 -10.16 2.72
C TRP A 82 -3.08 -11.06 3.25
N VAL A 83 -4.19 -11.12 2.53
CA VAL A 83 -5.33 -12.00 2.78
C VAL A 83 -5.25 -13.20 1.83
N LEU A 84 -5.51 -14.39 2.32
CA LEU A 84 -5.54 -15.61 1.53
C LEU A 84 -6.56 -15.51 0.38
N GLU A 85 -6.20 -16.06 -0.77
CA GLU A 85 -7.08 -16.16 -1.94
C GLU A 85 -8.41 -16.85 -1.59
N GLY A 86 -9.51 -16.26 -2.05
CA GLY A 86 -10.86 -16.74 -1.76
C GLY A 86 -11.35 -16.50 -0.34
N LYS A 87 -10.62 -15.69 0.47
CA LYS A 87 -10.95 -15.43 1.89
C LYS A 87 -11.22 -13.96 2.22
N HIS A 88 -11.43 -13.15 1.21
CA HIS A 88 -11.68 -11.72 1.38
C HIS A 88 -12.88 -11.44 2.26
N ASP A 89 -14.05 -12.00 1.93
CA ASP A 89 -15.31 -11.71 2.60
C ASP A 89 -15.31 -12.20 4.06
N GLU A 90 -14.81 -13.43 4.29
CA GLU A 90 -14.70 -13.97 5.64
C GLU A 90 -13.71 -13.18 6.50
N HIS A 91 -12.58 -12.74 5.90
CA HIS A 91 -11.63 -11.89 6.59
C HIS A 91 -12.27 -10.54 6.94
N PHE A 92 -12.93 -9.91 5.97
CA PHE A 92 -13.53 -8.59 6.16
C PHE A 92 -14.60 -8.59 7.25
N LYS A 93 -15.45 -9.62 7.27
CA LYS A 93 -16.45 -9.81 8.35
C LYS A 93 -15.79 -9.91 9.72
N TRP A 94 -14.77 -10.77 9.84
CA TRP A 94 -14.02 -10.93 11.09
C TRP A 94 -13.35 -9.63 11.51
N ALA A 95 -12.70 -8.92 10.59
CA ALA A 95 -11.95 -7.69 10.87
C ALA A 95 -12.89 -6.56 11.38
N ALA A 96 -14.08 -6.44 10.80
CA ALA A 96 -15.06 -5.47 11.25
C ALA A 96 -15.51 -5.76 12.70
N GLU A 97 -15.88 -7.00 13.01
CA GLU A 97 -16.26 -7.43 14.37
C GLU A 97 -15.10 -7.19 15.36
N GLN A 98 -13.89 -7.58 14.99
CA GLN A 98 -12.69 -7.46 15.82
C GLN A 98 -12.34 -5.99 16.13
N VAL A 99 -12.41 -5.11 15.15
CA VAL A 99 -12.12 -3.67 15.36
C VAL A 99 -13.14 -3.06 16.33
N TRP A 100 -14.41 -3.36 16.19
CA TRP A 100 -15.44 -2.91 17.14
C TRP A 100 -15.20 -3.42 18.55
N GLU A 101 -14.82 -4.70 18.71
CA GLU A 101 -14.49 -5.27 20.02
C GLU A 101 -13.29 -4.56 20.66
N LEU A 102 -12.25 -4.29 19.88
CA LEU A 102 -11.08 -3.55 20.37
C LEU A 102 -11.45 -2.14 20.86
N TYR A 103 -12.29 -1.42 20.11
CA TYR A 103 -12.77 -0.10 20.53
C TYR A 103 -13.65 -0.16 21.77
N ALA A 104 -14.55 -1.12 21.88
CA ALA A 104 -15.39 -1.33 23.05
C ALA A 104 -14.56 -1.62 24.34
N ASN A 105 -13.38 -2.22 24.17
CA ASN A 105 -12.45 -2.53 25.26
C ASN A 105 -11.37 -1.46 25.46
N ASN A 106 -11.56 -0.24 24.97
CA ASN A 106 -10.62 0.88 25.07
C ASN A 106 -9.22 0.60 24.49
N ARG A 107 -9.14 -0.27 23.47
CA ARG A 107 -7.90 -0.62 22.75
C ARG A 107 -7.77 0.10 21.40
N GLY A 108 -8.70 1.00 21.07
CA GLY A 108 -8.57 1.93 19.95
C GLY A 108 -7.56 3.03 20.24
N PHE A 109 -7.09 3.71 19.21
CA PHE A 109 -6.18 4.85 19.34
C PHE A 109 -6.81 6.07 18.63
N PRO A 110 -7.40 7.03 19.38
CA PRO A 110 -8.12 8.15 18.78
C PRO A 110 -7.21 9.21 18.17
N GLU A 111 -5.95 9.33 18.64
CA GLU A 111 -5.01 10.37 18.22
C GLU A 111 -4.32 10.01 16.90
N ARG A 112 -5.13 9.67 15.87
CA ARG A 112 -4.69 9.40 14.51
C ARG A 112 -5.74 9.80 13.49
N GLN A 113 -5.29 9.98 12.26
CA GLN A 113 -6.15 10.23 11.11
C GLN A 113 -5.78 9.26 9.98
N HIS A 114 -6.76 8.58 9.42
CA HIS A 114 -6.54 7.81 8.22
C HIS A 114 -6.45 8.76 7.01
N ALA A 115 -5.39 8.64 6.25
CA ALA A 115 -5.25 9.35 4.99
C ALA A 115 -5.95 8.57 3.86
N HIS A 116 -5.76 7.23 3.85
CA HIS A 116 -6.35 6.34 2.85
C HIS A 116 -6.35 4.90 3.35
N THR A 117 -7.53 4.34 3.62
CA THR A 117 -7.67 2.94 4.04
C THR A 117 -8.60 2.22 3.07
N VAL A 118 -8.05 1.26 2.34
CA VAL A 118 -8.71 0.59 1.21
C VAL A 118 -8.30 -0.87 1.16
N MET A 119 -9.22 -1.71 0.70
CA MET A 119 -8.94 -3.09 0.31
C MET A 119 -8.64 -3.15 -1.19
N PHE A 120 -7.73 -4.05 -1.56
CA PHE A 120 -7.38 -4.32 -2.96
C PHE A 120 -7.51 -5.81 -3.26
N ASN A 121 -7.81 -6.13 -4.51
CA ASN A 121 -7.93 -7.52 -5.00
C ASN A 121 -7.21 -7.71 -6.34
N THR A 122 -7.35 -8.90 -6.90
CA THR A 122 -6.88 -9.29 -8.23
C THR A 122 -5.42 -8.92 -8.52
N PRO A 123 -4.46 -9.33 -7.63
CA PRO A 123 -3.07 -8.99 -7.85
C PRO A 123 -2.49 -9.74 -9.04
N TRP A 124 -1.66 -9.03 -9.83
CA TRP A 124 -0.72 -9.65 -10.74
C TRP A 124 0.64 -8.99 -10.59
N ALA A 125 1.72 -9.74 -10.81
CA ALA A 125 3.06 -9.27 -10.53
C ALA A 125 3.98 -9.38 -11.75
N HIS A 126 4.91 -8.44 -11.85
CA HIS A 126 6.05 -8.49 -12.74
C HIS A 126 7.34 -8.52 -11.90
N TYR A 127 8.25 -9.43 -12.25
CA TYR A 127 9.48 -9.65 -11.51
C TYR A 127 10.69 -9.34 -12.39
N ARG A 128 11.75 -8.79 -11.80
CA ARG A 128 13.03 -8.52 -12.49
C ARG A 128 13.78 -9.81 -12.84
N ASP A 129 13.80 -10.74 -11.93
CA ASP A 129 14.65 -11.92 -11.98
C ASP A 129 13.85 -13.21 -12.17
N GLU A 130 14.45 -14.23 -12.79
CA GLU A 130 13.85 -15.56 -12.90
C GLU A 130 13.68 -16.23 -11.51
N ASN A 131 14.66 -16.03 -10.63
CA ASN A 131 14.63 -16.50 -9.24
C ASN A 131 14.13 -15.37 -8.34
N TYR A 132 12.87 -15.02 -8.46
CA TYR A 132 12.25 -13.91 -7.74
C TYR A 132 11.74 -14.29 -6.36
N VAL A 133 11.55 -13.28 -5.51
CA VAL A 133 10.77 -13.38 -4.29
C VAL A 133 9.28 -13.26 -4.67
N PRO A 134 8.47 -14.33 -4.50
CA PRO A 134 7.06 -14.26 -4.85
C PRO A 134 6.30 -13.28 -3.95
N ILE A 135 5.16 -12.78 -4.43
CA ILE A 135 4.33 -11.80 -3.72
C ILE A 135 4.00 -12.26 -2.29
N GLU A 136 3.77 -13.55 -2.09
CA GLU A 136 3.43 -14.14 -0.80
C GLU A 136 4.50 -13.91 0.28
N LEU A 137 5.76 -13.81 -0.14
CA LEU A 137 6.91 -13.58 0.74
C LEU A 137 7.41 -12.13 0.73
N ALA A 138 6.84 -11.28 -0.09
CA ALA A 138 7.37 -9.93 -0.31
C ALA A 138 7.32 -9.04 0.94
N LEU A 139 6.35 -9.23 1.83
CA LEU A 139 6.28 -8.47 3.07
C LEU A 139 7.32 -8.93 4.10
N ASP A 140 7.72 -10.20 4.10
CA ASP A 140 8.74 -10.73 5.02
C ASP A 140 10.16 -10.47 4.51
N HIS A 141 10.32 -10.34 3.19
CA HIS A 141 11.63 -10.08 2.61
C HIS A 141 12.17 -8.70 3.04
N PRO A 142 13.50 -8.56 3.32
CA PRO A 142 14.09 -7.33 3.84
C PRO A 142 14.35 -6.27 2.76
N TYR A 143 13.35 -5.95 1.96
CA TYR A 143 13.43 -4.83 1.02
C TYR A 143 13.76 -3.52 1.75
N LYS A 144 14.59 -2.68 1.14
CA LYS A 144 15.00 -1.39 1.69
C LYS A 144 13.97 -0.29 1.51
N GLY A 145 13.05 -0.47 0.57
CA GLY A 145 11.99 0.50 0.31
C GLY A 145 10.79 -0.08 -0.40
N LEU A 146 9.76 0.73 -0.43
CA LEU A 146 8.52 0.52 -1.14
C LEU A 146 8.16 1.80 -1.89
N ALA A 147 7.72 1.70 -3.13
CA ALA A 147 7.08 2.80 -3.83
C ALA A 147 5.67 2.38 -4.24
N ASN A 148 4.67 3.19 -3.90
CA ASN A 148 3.30 3.01 -4.35
C ASN A 148 2.98 4.04 -5.41
N VAL A 149 2.54 3.58 -6.58
CA VAL A 149 2.09 4.43 -7.68
C VAL A 149 0.63 4.14 -7.94
N PHE A 150 -0.21 5.15 -7.71
CA PHE A 150 -1.62 5.10 -8.07
C PHE A 150 -1.81 5.74 -9.42
N LEU A 151 -2.61 5.13 -10.25
CA LEU A 151 -2.94 5.63 -11.58
C LEU A 151 -4.41 5.43 -11.88
N ASP A 152 -4.98 6.38 -12.62
CA ASP A 152 -6.33 6.31 -13.16
C ASP A 152 -6.24 6.03 -14.66
N ARG A 153 -6.83 4.93 -15.11
CA ARG A 153 -6.94 4.56 -16.51
C ARG A 153 -7.78 5.61 -17.25
N ALA A 154 -7.41 5.94 -18.47
CA ALA A 154 -8.18 6.86 -19.29
C ALA A 154 -9.54 6.26 -19.72
N ASP A 155 -10.59 7.07 -19.79
CA ASP A 155 -11.98 6.64 -20.05
C ASP A 155 -12.15 5.82 -21.35
N ASN A 156 -11.31 6.08 -22.35
CA ASN A 156 -11.36 5.42 -23.67
C ASN A 156 -10.33 4.29 -23.83
N THR A 157 -9.69 3.89 -22.76
CA THR A 157 -8.71 2.79 -22.70
C THR A 157 -9.34 1.59 -22.01
N SER A 158 -9.21 0.39 -22.58
CA SER A 158 -9.65 -0.83 -21.91
C SER A 158 -8.66 -1.26 -20.80
N GLU A 159 -9.12 -2.08 -19.88
CA GLU A 159 -8.27 -2.68 -18.84
C GLU A 159 -7.17 -3.55 -19.46
N GLU A 160 -7.52 -4.31 -20.48
CA GLU A 160 -6.60 -5.19 -21.21
C GLU A 160 -5.49 -4.38 -21.89
N GLU A 161 -5.84 -3.27 -22.53
CA GLU A 161 -4.90 -2.39 -23.22
C GLU A 161 -3.89 -1.75 -22.25
N LEU A 162 -4.37 -1.26 -21.11
CA LEU A 162 -3.48 -0.74 -20.07
C LEU A 162 -2.57 -1.84 -19.51
N ASN A 163 -3.13 -3.01 -19.17
CA ASN A 163 -2.36 -4.13 -18.63
C ASN A 163 -1.34 -4.67 -19.62
N GLU A 164 -1.66 -4.73 -20.92
CA GLU A 164 -0.73 -5.11 -21.97
C GLU A 164 0.44 -4.11 -22.07
N PHE A 165 0.15 -2.81 -22.10
CA PHE A 165 1.18 -1.77 -22.12
C PHE A 165 2.11 -1.86 -20.89
N LEU A 166 1.53 -2.00 -19.70
CA LEU A 166 2.31 -2.10 -18.47
C LEU A 166 3.18 -3.37 -18.47
N SER A 167 2.62 -4.53 -18.80
CA SER A 167 3.29 -5.82 -18.66
C SER A 167 4.30 -6.13 -19.76
N THR A 168 4.08 -5.64 -20.97
CA THR A 168 4.94 -5.95 -22.14
C THR A 168 5.94 -4.85 -22.47
N THR A 169 5.66 -3.61 -22.11
CA THR A 169 6.47 -2.46 -22.54
C THR A 169 7.12 -1.76 -21.34
N LEU A 170 6.33 -1.32 -20.39
CA LEU A 170 6.80 -0.37 -19.38
C LEU A 170 7.51 -1.07 -18.21
N LEU A 171 6.89 -2.09 -17.60
CA LEU A 171 7.51 -2.82 -16.48
C LEU A 171 8.77 -3.60 -16.90
N PRO A 172 8.84 -4.29 -18.05
CA PRO A 172 10.09 -4.91 -18.48
C PRO A 172 11.26 -3.94 -18.65
N SER A 173 10.96 -2.72 -19.09
CA SER A 173 11.98 -1.66 -19.21
C SER A 173 12.46 -1.19 -17.82
N LEU A 174 11.55 -0.99 -16.88
CA LEU A 174 11.85 -0.52 -15.53
C LEU A 174 12.51 -1.61 -14.67
N LEU A 175 12.03 -2.83 -14.75
CA LEU A 175 12.54 -4.01 -14.03
C LEU A 175 13.56 -4.80 -14.88
N SER A 176 14.41 -4.11 -15.62
CA SER A 176 15.49 -4.75 -16.38
C SER A 176 16.59 -5.27 -15.45
N LYS A 177 17.44 -6.17 -15.98
CA LYS A 177 18.55 -6.74 -15.20
C LYS A 177 19.46 -5.66 -14.60
N GLY A 178 19.64 -5.71 -13.29
CA GLY A 178 20.41 -4.72 -12.52
C GLY A 178 19.62 -3.50 -12.06
N SER A 179 18.30 -3.44 -12.34
CA SER A 179 17.42 -2.44 -11.74
C SER A 179 17.43 -2.58 -10.21
N PRO A 180 17.34 -1.48 -9.44
CA PRO A 180 17.16 -1.53 -8.00
C PRO A 180 15.73 -1.93 -7.58
N ILE A 181 14.83 -2.14 -8.54
CA ILE A 181 13.44 -2.53 -8.33
C ILE A 181 13.33 -4.04 -8.57
N ALA A 182 12.97 -4.80 -7.54
CA ALA A 182 12.93 -6.26 -7.61
C ALA A 182 11.62 -6.77 -8.23
N SER A 183 10.51 -6.13 -7.92
CA SER A 183 9.19 -6.52 -8.43
C SER A 183 8.19 -5.36 -8.38
N CYS A 184 7.16 -5.49 -9.19
CA CYS A 184 5.95 -4.66 -9.18
C CYS A 184 4.73 -5.55 -9.01
N VAL A 185 3.88 -5.23 -8.06
CA VAL A 185 2.57 -5.90 -7.90
C VAL A 185 1.47 -4.89 -8.22
N ASN A 186 0.62 -5.24 -9.15
CA ASN A 186 -0.51 -4.42 -9.58
C ASN A 186 -1.78 -4.86 -8.85
N TRP A 187 -2.61 -3.91 -8.44
CA TRP A 187 -3.77 -4.10 -7.62
C TRP A 187 -4.95 -3.28 -8.13
N LYS A 188 -6.16 -3.83 -7.96
CA LYS A 188 -7.42 -3.09 -8.14
C LYS A 188 -8.01 -2.77 -6.78
N PRO A 189 -8.41 -1.52 -6.50
CA PRO A 189 -9.14 -1.21 -5.28
C PRO A 189 -10.52 -1.86 -5.29
N ILE A 190 -10.96 -2.32 -4.13
CA ILE A 190 -12.33 -2.75 -3.91
C ILE A 190 -13.11 -1.52 -3.44
N PRO A 191 -14.15 -1.08 -4.16
CA PRO A 191 -14.95 0.06 -3.76
C PRO A 191 -15.53 -0.14 -2.35
N ARG A 192 -15.39 0.86 -1.51
CA ARG A 192 -16.10 0.91 -0.24
C ARG A 192 -17.58 1.21 -0.52
N ASN A 193 -18.46 0.58 0.23
CA ASN A 193 -19.88 0.88 0.19
C ASN A 193 -20.31 1.62 1.47
N ASP A 194 -21.51 2.18 1.46
CA ASP A 194 -22.05 2.95 2.59
C ASP A 194 -22.16 2.11 3.89
N ASP A 195 -22.32 0.80 3.78
CA ASP A 195 -22.38 -0.11 4.93
C ASP A 195 -21.00 -0.20 5.61
N ILE A 196 -19.91 -0.19 4.83
CA ILE A 196 -18.55 -0.22 5.35
C ILE A 196 -18.19 1.13 5.96
N ASP A 197 -18.40 2.23 5.24
CA ASP A 197 -18.08 3.58 5.70
C ASP A 197 -18.96 3.99 6.89
N GLY A 198 -20.23 3.63 6.90
CA GLY A 198 -21.16 3.94 7.98
C GLY A 198 -20.96 3.11 9.25
N ASN A 199 -20.36 1.93 9.14
CA ASN A 199 -20.16 1.00 10.26
C ASN A 199 -18.72 0.99 10.81
N ALA A 200 -17.76 1.68 10.18
CA ALA A 200 -16.41 1.80 10.71
C ALA A 200 -16.42 2.69 11.98
N PRO A 201 -15.70 2.31 13.06
CA PRO A 201 -15.62 3.14 14.28
C PRO A 201 -14.71 4.36 14.12
N MET A 202 -14.20 4.62 12.93
CA MET A 202 -13.34 5.75 12.57
C MET A 202 -13.56 6.15 11.10
N ASP A 203 -13.21 7.38 10.77
CA ASP A 203 -13.08 7.82 9.38
C ASP A 203 -11.94 7.04 8.71
N LEU A 204 -12.18 6.46 7.53
CA LEU A 204 -11.22 5.66 6.77
C LEU A 204 -10.39 6.50 5.78
N GLY A 205 -10.53 7.82 5.81
CA GLY A 205 -9.83 8.75 4.94
C GLY A 205 -10.43 8.83 3.53
N SER A 206 -9.62 9.25 2.56
CA SER A 206 -10.06 9.47 1.19
C SER A 206 -10.73 8.24 0.57
N PRO A 207 -11.67 8.44 -0.38
CA PRO A 207 -12.37 7.34 -1.05
C PRO A 207 -11.40 6.48 -1.88
N THR A 208 -11.86 5.30 -2.28
CA THR A 208 -11.11 4.34 -3.10
C THR A 208 -10.69 4.88 -4.46
N GLY A 209 -11.42 5.84 -4.98
CA GLY A 209 -11.34 6.30 -6.37
C GLY A 209 -12.49 5.69 -7.19
N ASN A 210 -12.42 5.89 -8.49
CA ASN A 210 -13.35 5.33 -9.46
C ASN A 210 -12.91 3.92 -9.92
N ASP A 211 -13.69 3.29 -10.80
CA ASP A 211 -13.43 1.95 -11.33
C ASP A 211 -12.16 1.88 -12.21
N GLU A 212 -11.65 3.03 -12.67
CA GLU A 212 -10.42 3.16 -13.46
C GLU A 212 -9.16 3.18 -12.60
N ARG A 213 -9.29 3.30 -11.27
CA ARG A 213 -8.16 3.33 -10.35
C ARG A 213 -7.41 2.01 -10.31
N HIS A 214 -6.07 2.11 -10.35
CA HIS A 214 -5.11 1.02 -10.10
C HIS A 214 -4.07 1.47 -9.09
N MET A 215 -3.45 0.52 -8.41
CA MET A 215 -2.30 0.77 -7.56
C MET A 215 -1.19 -0.22 -7.89
N GLN A 216 0.01 0.29 -8.08
CA GLN A 216 1.23 -0.48 -8.28
C GLN A 216 2.10 -0.38 -7.05
N MET A 217 2.52 -1.51 -6.52
CA MET A 217 3.40 -1.61 -5.36
C MET A 217 4.75 -2.16 -5.81
N PHE A 218 5.78 -1.33 -5.75
CA PHE A 218 7.15 -1.66 -6.16
C PHE A 218 8.02 -1.95 -4.94
N PHE A 219 8.60 -3.14 -4.90
CA PHE A 219 9.53 -3.55 -3.86
C PHE A 219 10.97 -3.24 -4.27
N LEU A 220 11.71 -2.52 -3.41
CA LEU A 220 12.97 -1.88 -3.73
C LEU A 220 14.13 -2.48 -2.94
N GLU A 221 15.25 -2.76 -3.62
CA GLU A 221 16.51 -3.21 -3.01
C GLU A 221 17.40 -2.03 -2.58
N GLU A 222 17.00 -0.81 -2.94
CA GLU A 222 17.66 0.44 -2.58
C GLU A 222 16.73 1.39 -1.83
N ASP A 223 17.30 2.38 -1.13
CA ASP A 223 16.52 3.45 -0.51
C ASP A 223 15.80 4.24 -1.61
N PRO A 224 14.47 4.43 -1.52
CA PRO A 224 13.71 5.12 -2.54
C PRO A 224 14.22 6.54 -2.83
N ARG A 225 14.84 7.23 -1.86
CA ARG A 225 15.40 8.58 -2.04
C ARG A 225 16.51 8.60 -3.08
N THR A 226 17.28 7.53 -3.20
CA THR A 226 18.42 7.44 -4.14
C THR A 226 18.02 7.12 -5.57
N ILE A 227 16.82 6.59 -5.76
CA ILE A 227 16.34 6.09 -7.07
C ILE A 227 15.02 6.75 -7.50
N TRP A 228 14.59 7.82 -6.83
CA TRP A 228 13.25 8.39 -7.06
C TRP A 228 13.06 8.99 -8.45
N SER A 229 14.14 9.37 -9.13
CA SER A 229 14.09 9.79 -10.53
C SER A 229 13.51 8.72 -11.46
N LEU A 230 13.74 7.43 -11.18
CA LEU A 230 13.17 6.34 -11.97
C LEU A 230 11.63 6.35 -11.95
N PHE A 231 11.04 6.74 -10.82
CA PHE A 231 9.58 6.83 -10.68
C PHE A 231 9.01 8.09 -11.34
N LYS A 232 9.79 9.19 -11.41
CA LYS A 232 9.41 10.37 -12.20
C LYS A 232 9.37 10.04 -13.69
N ASP A 233 10.44 9.44 -14.20
CA ASP A 233 10.53 9.00 -15.60
C ASP A 233 9.43 7.96 -15.94
N TYR A 234 9.12 7.09 -14.99
CA TYR A 234 8.04 6.10 -15.11
C TYR A 234 6.68 6.76 -15.23
N ALA A 235 6.39 7.72 -14.36
CA ALA A 235 5.13 8.46 -14.38
C ALA A 235 4.97 9.31 -15.65
N GLU A 236 6.05 9.94 -16.13
CA GLU A 236 6.05 10.67 -17.40
C GLU A 236 5.64 9.75 -18.55
N LYS A 237 6.25 8.55 -18.65
CA LYS A 237 5.92 7.59 -19.70
C LYS A 237 4.47 7.09 -19.64
N ILE A 238 3.91 6.91 -18.44
CA ILE A 238 2.50 6.58 -18.27
C ILE A 238 1.63 7.72 -18.80
N ASN A 239 1.89 8.94 -18.35
CA ASN A 239 1.09 10.11 -18.73
C ASN A 239 1.20 10.40 -20.25
N GLU A 240 2.39 10.27 -20.84
CA GLU A 240 2.62 10.46 -22.27
C GLU A 240 1.95 9.38 -23.13
N SER A 241 1.75 8.18 -22.60
CA SER A 241 1.04 7.11 -23.34
C SER A 241 -0.41 7.47 -23.62
N GLY A 242 -1.02 8.32 -22.81
CA GLY A 242 -2.44 8.66 -22.87
C GLY A 242 -3.36 7.52 -22.40
N LEU A 243 -2.81 6.39 -21.92
CA LEU A 243 -3.59 5.24 -21.44
C LEU A 243 -4.02 5.37 -19.99
N ALA A 244 -3.24 6.11 -19.19
CA ALA A 244 -3.52 6.37 -17.78
C ALA A 244 -2.85 7.66 -17.31
N THR A 245 -3.26 8.15 -16.15
CA THR A 245 -2.63 9.29 -15.47
C THR A 245 -2.16 8.85 -14.09
N VAL A 246 -0.92 9.17 -13.72
CA VAL A 246 -0.42 8.96 -12.36
C VAL A 246 -1.02 10.01 -11.43
N VAL A 247 -1.72 9.56 -10.39
CA VAL A 247 -2.44 10.41 -9.43
C VAL A 247 -1.81 10.43 -8.04
N LEU A 248 -0.88 9.53 -7.76
CA LEU A 248 0.02 9.57 -6.61
C LEU A 248 1.22 8.66 -6.85
N ALA A 249 2.43 9.16 -6.57
CA ALA A 249 3.61 8.35 -6.35
C ALA A 249 4.15 8.64 -4.95
N ALA A 250 4.24 7.61 -4.10
CA ALA A 250 4.58 7.75 -2.69
C ALA A 250 5.62 6.72 -2.24
N PRO A 251 6.81 7.16 -1.81
CA PRO A 251 7.87 6.29 -1.29
C PRO A 251 7.70 6.04 0.21
N PHE A 252 8.20 4.87 0.64
CA PHE A 252 8.26 4.44 2.04
C PHE A 252 9.51 3.61 2.29
N ILE A 253 9.96 3.59 3.55
CA ILE A 253 10.97 2.66 4.06
C ILE A 253 10.36 1.78 5.14
N PRO A 254 10.91 0.57 5.41
CA PRO A 254 10.38 -0.28 6.47
C PRO A 254 10.57 0.36 7.85
N THR A 255 9.59 0.22 8.74
CA THR A 255 9.79 0.55 10.16
C THR A 255 10.82 -0.40 10.79
N ILE A 256 11.55 0.08 11.81
CA ILE A 256 12.44 -0.79 12.61
C ILE A 256 11.64 -1.29 13.81
N VAL A 257 11.10 -2.49 13.66
CA VAL A 257 10.19 -3.10 14.63
C VAL A 257 10.79 -3.14 16.04
N GLY A 258 9.98 -2.79 17.04
CA GLY A 258 10.37 -2.76 18.43
C GLY A 258 11.10 -1.48 18.88
N THR A 259 11.24 -0.50 17.98
CA THR A 259 11.90 0.78 18.24
C THR A 259 10.96 1.96 17.95
N ASP A 260 11.33 3.15 18.47
CA ASP A 260 10.66 4.41 18.13
C ASP A 260 11.39 5.14 16.97
N THR A 261 12.23 4.46 16.23
CA THR A 261 12.97 5.04 15.10
C THR A 261 12.01 5.65 14.08
N TYR A 262 12.36 6.84 13.58
CA TYR A 262 11.59 7.69 12.66
C TYR A 262 10.39 8.43 13.27
N THR A 263 9.99 8.20 14.50
CA THR A 263 8.84 8.91 15.11
C THR A 263 9.05 10.42 15.23
N ASP A 264 10.29 10.88 15.29
CA ASP A 264 10.72 12.29 15.32
C ASP A 264 10.99 12.92 13.94
N GLN A 265 10.73 12.17 12.85
CA GLN A 265 11.06 12.58 11.48
C GLN A 265 9.82 12.70 10.56
N LEU A 266 8.63 12.74 11.13
CA LEU A 266 7.39 12.73 10.34
C LEU A 266 6.98 14.11 9.80
N TRP A 267 7.44 15.21 10.49
CA TRP A 267 6.98 16.58 10.23
C TRP A 267 8.10 17.53 9.85
#